data_ca5f0d69d0687880dc5e00ba0b61c6db
#
_entry.id   ca5f0d69d0687880dc5e00ba0b61c6db
#
_cell.length_a   1.000
_cell.length_b   1.000
_cell.length_c   1.000
_cell.angle_alpha   90.00
_cell.angle_beta   90.00
_cell.angle_gamma   90.00
#
_symmetry.space_group_name_H-M   'P 1'
#
loop_
_entity.id
_entity.type
_entity.pdbx_description
1 polymer ?
#
loop_
_entity_poly.entity_id
_entity_poly.type
_entity_poly.pdbx_seq_one_letter_code
_entity_poly.pdbx_strand_id
1 'polypeptide(L)'
;MRPYNANEIVVSVGAKQALCNAIEALIGPGDEVIMPTPCWVSYVEMVKIAEGKSVLVKTTMENNFCLTAEQLEAAITPKTKLLMLCSPNNPTGSVYTL
;
A
#
# COMPACT_ATOMS: atom_id res chain seq x y z
N MET A 1 14.31 -2.35 -17.23
CA MET A 1 12.88 -2.00 -16.98
C MET A 1 12.05 -2.66 -18.08
N ARG A 2 10.98 -3.38 -17.74
CA ARG A 2 10.09 -3.97 -18.75
C ARG A 2 9.30 -2.85 -19.44
N PRO A 3 9.25 -2.79 -20.78
CA PRO A 3 8.38 -1.83 -21.46
C PRO A 3 6.91 -2.22 -21.26
N TYR A 4 6.04 -1.22 -21.07
CA TYR A 4 4.60 -1.40 -21.01
C TYR A 4 3.94 -0.98 -22.31
N ASN A 5 2.90 -1.68 -22.74
CA ASN A 5 2.07 -1.30 -23.87
C ASN A 5 1.04 -0.25 -23.44
N ALA A 6 0.51 0.50 -24.39
CA ALA A 6 -0.47 1.56 -24.11
C ALA A 6 -1.74 1.04 -23.41
N ASN A 7 -2.16 -0.19 -23.68
CA ASN A 7 -3.31 -0.84 -23.03
C ASN A 7 -3.03 -1.34 -21.60
N GLU A 8 -1.79 -1.24 -21.13
CA GLU A 8 -1.39 -1.55 -19.74
C GLU A 8 -1.27 -0.28 -18.88
N ILE A 9 -1.66 0.89 -19.41
CA ILE A 9 -1.50 2.20 -18.77
C ILE A 9 -2.88 2.83 -18.57
N VAL A 10 -3.13 3.32 -17.35
CA VAL A 10 -4.32 4.10 -17.03
C VAL A 10 -3.91 5.52 -16.66
N VAL A 11 -4.56 6.50 -17.29
CA VAL A 11 -4.38 7.92 -16.98
C VAL A 11 -5.50 8.38 -16.07
N SER A 12 -5.15 9.04 -14.97
CA SER A 12 -6.09 9.49 -13.95
C SER A 12 -5.84 10.95 -13.56
N VAL A 13 -6.81 11.57 -12.90
CA VAL A 13 -6.67 12.90 -12.31
C VAL A 13 -5.82 12.80 -11.04
N GLY A 14 -4.52 12.65 -11.22
CA GLY A 14 -3.53 12.49 -10.16
C GLY A 14 -3.50 11.09 -9.53
N ALA A 15 -2.45 10.84 -8.75
CA ALA A 15 -2.19 9.56 -8.11
C ALA A 15 -3.29 9.13 -7.12
N LYS A 16 -3.95 10.09 -6.47
CA LYS A 16 -5.02 9.81 -5.51
C LYS A 16 -6.18 9.08 -6.18
N GLN A 17 -6.63 9.55 -7.35
CA GLN A 17 -7.69 8.88 -8.10
C GLN A 17 -7.25 7.50 -8.59
N ALA A 18 -6.03 7.39 -9.12
CA ALA A 18 -5.49 6.10 -9.59
C ALA A 18 -5.47 5.05 -8.46
N LEU A 19 -5.03 5.45 -7.27
CA LEU A 19 -4.99 4.58 -6.10
C LEU A 19 -6.40 4.20 -5.60
N CYS A 20 -7.33 5.16 -5.52
CA CYS A 20 -8.73 4.87 -5.16
C CYS A 20 -9.33 3.84 -6.12
N ASN A 21 -9.22 4.08 -7.42
CA ASN A 21 -9.77 3.17 -8.44
C ASN A 21 -9.17 1.75 -8.32
N ALA A 22 -7.85 1.66 -8.09
CA ALA A 22 -7.18 0.37 -7.93
C ALA A 22 -7.64 -0.35 -6.65
N ILE A 23 -7.75 0.37 -5.54
CA ILE A 23 -8.21 -0.20 -4.27
C ILE A 23 -9.66 -0.66 -4.38
N GLU A 24 -10.57 0.16 -4.89
CA GLU A 24 -11.98 -0.20 -5.07
C GLU A 24 -12.19 -1.39 -6.04
N ALA A 25 -11.30 -1.54 -7.02
CA ALA A 25 -11.35 -2.68 -7.94
C ALA A 25 -10.86 -4.00 -7.32
N LEU A 26 -10.02 -3.94 -6.29
CA LEU A 26 -9.35 -5.12 -5.71
C LEU A 26 -9.89 -5.51 -4.33
N ILE A 27 -10.43 -4.56 -3.57
CA ILE A 27 -10.78 -4.68 -2.16
C ILE A 27 -12.29 -4.57 -1.97
N GLY A 28 -12.82 -5.38 -1.10
CA GLY A 28 -14.21 -5.34 -0.65
C GLY A 28 -14.34 -5.63 0.85
N PRO A 29 -15.58 -5.74 1.35
CA PRO A 29 -15.85 -5.99 2.76
C PRO A 29 -15.12 -7.22 3.30
N GLY A 30 -14.33 -7.03 4.36
CA GLY A 30 -13.57 -8.07 5.02
C GLY A 30 -12.18 -8.36 4.46
N ASP A 31 -11.84 -7.80 3.30
CA ASP A 31 -10.49 -7.91 2.75
C ASP A 31 -9.50 -7.03 3.53
N GLU A 32 -8.27 -7.48 3.66
CA GLU A 32 -7.22 -6.80 4.40
C GLU A 32 -6.15 -6.20 3.48
N VAL A 33 -5.74 -4.96 3.81
CA VAL A 33 -4.66 -4.24 3.14
C VAL A 33 -3.55 -3.95 4.14
N ILE A 34 -2.37 -4.52 3.92
CA ILE A 34 -1.19 -4.29 4.76
C ILE A 34 -0.53 -2.97 4.35
N MET A 35 -0.24 -2.13 5.34
CA MET A 35 0.45 -0.86 5.16
C MET A 35 1.49 -0.66 6.26
N PRO A 36 2.78 -0.46 5.93
CA PRO A 36 3.77 -0.03 6.91
C PRO A 36 3.48 1.41 7.36
N THR A 37 3.68 1.70 8.64
CA THR A 37 3.53 3.05 9.21
C THR A 37 4.85 3.56 9.78
N PRO A 38 5.18 4.87 9.64
CA PRO A 38 4.31 5.97 9.13
C PRO A 38 3.99 5.87 7.63
N CYS A 39 2.77 6.23 7.25
CA CYS A 39 2.32 6.28 5.86
C CYS A 39 1.45 7.52 5.61
N TRP A 40 1.20 7.81 4.34
CA TRP A 40 0.30 8.89 3.99
C TRP A 40 -1.13 8.58 4.45
N VAL A 41 -1.72 9.48 5.22
CA VAL A 41 -3.04 9.30 5.87
C VAL A 41 -4.16 8.93 4.90
N SER A 42 -4.09 9.39 3.64
CA SER A 42 -5.10 9.09 2.62
C SER A 42 -5.21 7.61 2.30
N TYR A 43 -4.17 6.82 2.49
CA TYR A 43 -4.22 5.37 2.19
C TYR A 43 -5.27 4.65 3.05
N VAL A 44 -5.29 4.96 4.34
CA VAL A 44 -6.24 4.37 5.30
C VAL A 44 -7.68 4.73 4.92
N GLU A 45 -7.92 5.99 4.54
CA GLU A 45 -9.24 6.44 4.13
C GLU A 45 -9.71 5.80 2.80
N MET A 46 -8.80 5.59 1.84
CA MET A 46 -9.12 4.90 0.59
C MET A 46 -9.57 3.45 0.84
N VAL A 47 -8.85 2.72 1.71
CA VAL A 47 -9.22 1.35 2.08
C VAL A 47 -10.56 1.31 2.81
N LYS A 48 -10.84 2.30 3.65
CA LYS A 48 -12.11 2.43 4.37
C LYS A 48 -13.28 2.69 3.42
N ILE A 49 -13.08 3.52 2.38
CA ILE A 49 -14.10 3.78 1.35
C ILE A 49 -14.45 2.49 0.61
N ALA A 50 -13.47 1.65 0.33
CA ALA A 50 -13.67 0.33 -0.29
C ALA A 50 -14.21 -0.74 0.69
N GLU A 51 -14.58 -0.35 1.91
CA GLU A 51 -15.05 -1.23 2.99
C GLU A 51 -14.02 -2.31 3.43
N GLY A 52 -12.76 -2.12 3.05
CA GLY A 52 -11.65 -2.97 3.46
C GLY A 52 -11.13 -2.64 4.86
N LYS A 53 -10.27 -3.51 5.37
CA LYS A 53 -9.62 -3.35 6.67
C LYS A 53 -8.13 -3.02 6.48
N SER A 54 -7.68 -1.90 7.04
CA SER A 54 -6.27 -1.54 7.09
C SER A 54 -5.53 -2.32 8.17
N VAL A 55 -4.49 -3.06 7.80
CA VAL A 55 -3.57 -3.74 8.70
C VAL A 55 -2.29 -2.91 8.78
N LEU A 56 -2.19 -2.09 9.83
CA LEU A 56 -1.08 -1.16 10.02
C LEU A 56 0.09 -1.85 10.71
N VAL A 57 1.22 -1.97 10.02
CA VAL A 57 2.45 -2.56 10.57
C VAL A 57 3.41 -1.44 10.96
N LYS A 58 3.70 -1.34 12.26
CA LYS A 58 4.60 -0.31 12.78
C LYS A 58 6.03 -0.60 12.37
N THR A 59 6.67 0.35 11.68
CA THR A 59 8.10 0.33 11.39
C THR A 59 8.86 1.28 12.32
N THR A 60 10.17 1.11 12.41
CA THR A 60 11.02 1.86 13.36
C THR A 60 12.21 2.53 12.67
N MET A 61 12.84 3.46 13.37
CA MET A 61 14.04 4.16 12.87
C MET A 61 15.20 3.21 12.62
N GLU A 62 15.33 2.15 13.42
CA GLU A 62 16.41 1.16 13.28
C GLU A 62 16.40 0.49 11.90
N ASN A 63 15.22 0.34 11.31
CA ASN A 63 15.02 -0.21 9.96
C ASN A 63 14.75 0.90 8.91
N ASN A 64 15.16 2.13 9.17
CA ASN A 64 14.87 3.27 8.30
C ASN A 64 13.39 3.38 7.90
N PHE A 65 12.48 3.03 8.79
CA PHE A 65 11.03 2.97 8.54
C PHE A 65 10.65 2.08 7.34
N CYS A 66 11.45 1.06 7.04
CA CYS A 66 11.13 0.04 6.05
C CYS A 66 10.50 -1.19 6.72
N LEU A 67 9.50 -1.76 6.09
CA LEU A 67 8.89 -3.02 6.49
C LEU A 67 9.87 -4.16 6.24
N THR A 68 10.07 -5.04 7.23
CA THR A 68 10.89 -6.24 7.04
C THR A 68 10.06 -7.42 6.53
N ALA A 69 10.72 -8.42 5.98
CA ALA A 69 10.06 -9.64 5.51
C ALA A 69 9.33 -10.37 6.63
N GLU A 70 9.94 -10.44 7.83
CA GLU A 70 9.36 -11.08 9.00
C GLU A 70 8.12 -10.36 9.50
N GLN A 71 8.14 -9.01 9.48
CA GLN A 71 6.98 -8.19 9.85
C GLN A 71 5.83 -8.38 8.85
N LEU A 72 6.16 -8.45 7.55
CA LEU A 72 5.17 -8.70 6.51
C LEU A 72 4.55 -10.08 6.67
N GLU A 73 5.36 -11.12 6.82
CA GLU A 73 4.89 -12.50 6.98
C GLU A 73 3.97 -12.65 8.20
N ALA A 74 4.33 -12.02 9.32
CA ALA A 74 3.50 -12.02 10.53
C ALA A 74 2.15 -11.29 10.35
N ALA A 75 2.06 -10.35 9.41
CA ALA A 75 0.86 -9.57 9.15
C ALA A 75 -0.08 -10.22 8.12
N ILE A 76 0.42 -11.17 7.32
CA ILE A 76 -0.37 -11.85 6.28
C ILE A 76 -1.40 -12.80 6.91
N THR A 77 -2.63 -12.70 6.46
CA THR A 77 -3.73 -13.61 6.81
C THR A 77 -4.42 -14.13 5.54
N PRO A 78 -5.31 -15.14 5.62
CA PRO A 78 -6.11 -15.55 4.46
C PRO A 78 -7.00 -14.45 3.86
N LYS A 79 -7.19 -13.34 4.56
CA LYS A 79 -7.96 -12.17 4.11
C LYS A 79 -7.09 -11.09 3.46
N THR A 80 -5.78 -11.22 3.53
CA THR A 80 -4.85 -10.24 2.94
C THR A 80 -4.95 -10.27 1.42
N LYS A 81 -5.31 -9.14 0.83
CA LYS A 81 -5.46 -8.96 -0.62
C LYS A 81 -4.41 -8.03 -1.23
N LEU A 82 -3.93 -7.07 -0.44
CA LEU A 82 -3.08 -6.01 -0.96
C LEU A 82 -1.98 -5.66 0.04
N LEU A 83 -0.77 -5.45 -0.46
CA LEU A 83 0.31 -4.77 0.23
C LEU A 83 0.53 -3.41 -0.43
N MET A 84 0.43 -2.33 0.34
CA MET A 84 0.62 -0.97 -0.15
C MET A 84 1.95 -0.41 0.37
N LEU A 85 2.90 -0.23 -0.53
CA LEU A 85 4.22 0.34 -0.26
C LEU A 85 4.40 1.67 -1.00
N CYS A 86 5.10 2.61 -0.38
CA CYS A 86 5.50 3.86 -0.99
C CYS A 86 7.03 4.00 -0.87
N SER A 87 7.71 4.16 -2.00
CA SER A 87 9.17 4.35 -2.03
C SER A 87 9.54 5.35 -3.14
N PRO A 88 10.13 6.51 -2.81
CA PRO A 88 10.36 7.04 -1.46
C PRO A 88 9.09 7.21 -0.65
N ASN A 89 9.12 6.89 0.65
CA ASN A 89 7.94 6.90 1.49
C ASN A 89 7.49 8.34 1.85
N ASN A 90 6.19 8.56 1.85
CA ASN A 90 5.56 9.73 2.44
C ASN A 90 4.93 9.33 3.79
N PRO A 91 5.39 9.87 4.96
CA PRO A 91 6.18 11.11 5.12
C PRO A 91 7.67 10.93 5.39
N THR A 92 8.21 9.73 5.56
CA THR A 92 9.56 9.52 6.11
C THR A 92 10.69 9.82 5.12
N GLY A 93 10.43 9.74 3.81
CA GLY A 93 11.45 9.82 2.76
C GLY A 93 12.27 8.53 2.59
N SER A 94 11.99 7.49 3.35
CA SER A 94 12.71 6.22 3.31
C SER A 94 12.54 5.50 1.99
N VAL A 95 13.58 4.82 1.55
CA VAL A 95 13.64 4.10 0.27
C VAL A 95 13.92 2.64 0.54
N TYR A 96 13.12 1.77 -0.09
CA TYR A 96 13.43 0.34 -0.13
C TYR A 96 14.55 0.10 -1.14
N THR A 97 15.62 -0.58 -0.72
CA THR A 97 16.73 -1.01 -1.57
C THR A 97 16.52 -2.46 -2.00
N LEU A 98 17.01 -2.80 -3.20
CA LEU A 98 17.07 -4.17 -3.69
C LEU A 98 18.15 -4.97 -2.95
#